data_f210431194a07c1bc561246dca7196ee
#
_entry.id   f210431194a07c1bc561246dca7196ee
#
_cell.length_a   1.000
_cell.length_b   1.000
_cell.length_c   1.000
_cell.angle_alpha   90.00
_cell.angle_beta   90.00
_cell.angle_gamma   90.00
#
_symmetry.space_group_name_H-M   'P 1'
#
loop_
_entity.id
_entity.type
_entity.pdbx_description
1 polymer ?
#
loop_
_entity_poly.entity_id
_entity_poly.type
_entity_poly.pdbx_seq_one_letter_code
_entity_poly.pdbx_strand_id
1 'polypeptide(L)'
;MNQTKLKLFIFILLALNVYLWFFVSSSEKETFSGFYFLDVGQGDSEMVVLSDGAKILTDAGPNFEVVYEIQKILGISENYIDLGIITHAQADHYGGFLDLIKRYSFGAVLWNGVEPVGSGSWQELKSNLAEGNIPLIVTGAGTVISQGKDKIKILLPDEKLILSKDSNESGIVQKIESGGRTA
;
A
#
# COMPACT_ATOMS: atom_id res chain seq x y z
N MET A 1 -8.38 -43.93 -30.68
CA MET A 1 -7.73 -42.77 -31.33
C MET A 1 -6.35 -43.18 -31.77
N ASN A 2 -6.00 -42.95 -33.05
CA ASN A 2 -4.67 -43.34 -33.59
C ASN A 2 -3.59 -42.51 -32.86
N GLN A 3 -2.44 -43.13 -32.52
CA GLN A 3 -1.35 -42.49 -31.78
C GLN A 3 -0.88 -41.18 -32.43
N THR A 4 -0.91 -41.07 -33.76
CA THR A 4 -0.56 -39.84 -34.48
C THR A 4 -1.56 -38.71 -34.18
N LYS A 5 -2.86 -39.01 -34.14
CA LYS A 5 -3.90 -38.03 -33.80
C LYS A 5 -3.81 -37.60 -32.34
N LEU A 6 -3.45 -38.49 -31.41
CA LEU A 6 -3.24 -38.19 -30.01
C LEU A 6 -2.03 -37.25 -29.82
N LYS A 7 -0.91 -37.51 -30.49
CA LYS A 7 0.29 -36.65 -30.45
C LYS A 7 0.01 -35.28 -31.01
N LEU A 8 -0.73 -35.18 -32.11
CA LEU A 8 -1.12 -33.89 -32.68
C LEU A 8 -2.04 -33.10 -31.74
N PHE A 9 -3.00 -33.78 -31.12
CA PHE A 9 -3.90 -33.13 -30.14
C PHE A 9 -3.14 -32.58 -28.93
N ILE A 10 -2.20 -33.37 -28.37
CA ILE A 10 -1.34 -32.94 -27.27
C ILE A 10 -0.49 -31.72 -27.68
N PHE A 11 0.08 -31.75 -28.87
CA PHE A 11 0.89 -30.65 -29.38
C PHE A 11 0.06 -29.35 -29.51
N ILE A 12 -1.16 -29.43 -30.06
CA ILE A 12 -2.08 -28.28 -30.18
C ILE A 12 -2.46 -27.73 -28.78
N LEU A 13 -2.72 -28.61 -27.83
CA LEU A 13 -3.04 -28.23 -26.45
C LEU A 13 -1.86 -27.49 -25.78
N LEU A 14 -0.64 -28.00 -25.97
CA LEU A 14 0.56 -27.34 -25.43
C LEU A 14 0.80 -25.98 -26.09
N ALA A 15 0.67 -25.91 -27.42
CA ALA A 15 0.83 -24.66 -28.15
C ALA A 15 -0.20 -23.62 -27.72
N LEU A 16 -1.46 -24.04 -27.50
CA LEU A 16 -2.53 -23.16 -26.96
C LEU A 16 -2.21 -22.68 -25.55
N ASN A 17 -1.73 -23.58 -24.68
CA ASN A 17 -1.32 -23.19 -23.32
C ASN A 17 -0.20 -22.16 -23.34
N VAL A 18 0.85 -22.37 -24.16
CA VAL A 18 1.96 -21.42 -24.30
C VAL A 18 1.46 -20.09 -24.84
N TYR A 19 0.57 -20.10 -25.84
CA TYR A 19 -0.03 -18.90 -26.39
C TYR A 19 -0.86 -18.13 -25.34
N LEU A 20 -1.72 -18.82 -24.61
CA LEU A 20 -2.52 -18.22 -23.54
C LEU A 20 -1.64 -17.66 -22.43
N TRP A 21 -0.61 -18.39 -22.04
CA TRP A 21 0.34 -17.92 -21.03
C TRP A 21 1.08 -16.66 -21.48
N PHE A 22 1.55 -16.65 -22.75
CA PHE A 22 2.17 -15.47 -23.34
C PHE A 22 1.20 -14.29 -23.42
N PHE A 23 -0.04 -14.53 -23.85
CA PHE A 23 -1.08 -13.50 -23.93
C PHE A 23 -1.38 -12.88 -22.56
N VAL A 24 -1.55 -13.71 -21.53
CA VAL A 24 -1.78 -13.24 -20.14
C VAL A 24 -0.56 -12.51 -19.59
N SER A 25 0.66 -13.02 -19.87
CA SER A 25 1.89 -12.37 -19.39
C SER A 25 2.24 -11.09 -20.13
N SER A 26 1.80 -10.95 -21.40
CA SER A 26 2.03 -9.76 -22.22
C SER A 26 0.95 -8.70 -22.02
N SER A 27 -0.09 -8.98 -21.24
CA SER A 27 -1.04 -7.96 -20.81
C SER A 27 -0.30 -6.98 -19.92
N GLU A 28 0.21 -5.90 -20.52
CA GLU A 28 0.70 -4.76 -19.74
C GLU A 28 -0.43 -4.35 -18.81
N LYS A 29 -0.21 -4.47 -17.51
CA LYS A 29 -1.11 -3.87 -16.53
C LYS A 29 -1.07 -2.38 -16.82
N GLU A 30 -2.15 -1.81 -17.36
CA GLU A 30 -2.31 -0.37 -17.35
C GLU A 30 -2.26 0.06 -15.88
N THR A 31 -1.09 0.51 -15.45
CA THR A 31 -0.91 1.09 -14.14
C THR A 31 -1.58 2.46 -14.20
N PHE A 32 -2.81 2.54 -13.71
CA PHE A 32 -3.49 3.81 -13.55
C PHE A 32 -2.77 4.61 -12.48
N SER A 33 -1.83 5.46 -12.89
CA SER A 33 -1.24 6.42 -11.97
C SER A 33 -2.32 7.42 -11.54
N GLY A 34 -2.50 7.58 -10.24
CA GLY A 34 -3.54 8.47 -9.72
C GLY A 34 -3.53 8.60 -8.20
N PHE A 35 -4.31 9.56 -7.74
CA PHE A 35 -4.63 9.79 -6.33
C PHE A 35 -6.07 9.38 -6.11
N TYR A 36 -6.30 8.55 -5.11
CA TYR A 36 -7.60 8.00 -4.78
C TYR A 36 -7.89 8.27 -3.31
N PHE A 37 -9.00 8.94 -3.04
CA PHE A 37 -9.55 9.05 -1.68
C PHE A 37 -10.51 7.89 -1.47
N LEU A 38 -10.26 7.10 -0.42
CA LEU A 38 -10.98 5.86 -0.17
C LEU A 38 -12.15 6.11 0.76
N ASP A 39 -13.32 5.56 0.44
CA ASP A 39 -14.50 5.65 1.31
C ASP A 39 -14.42 4.60 2.43
N VAL A 40 -13.75 4.97 3.50
CA VAL A 40 -13.58 4.12 4.70
C VAL A 40 -14.56 4.45 5.82
N GLY A 41 -15.54 5.32 5.54
CA GLY A 41 -16.49 5.83 6.52
C GLY A 41 -15.88 6.92 7.37
N GLN A 42 -15.68 6.67 8.66
CA GLN A 42 -15.01 7.61 9.55
C GLN A 42 -13.48 7.42 9.45
N GLY A 43 -12.73 8.52 9.55
CA GLY A 43 -11.27 8.51 9.41
C GLY A 43 -10.81 8.79 7.98
N ASP A 44 -9.52 8.68 7.76
CA ASP A 44 -8.88 9.01 6.49
C ASP A 44 -8.23 7.78 5.85
N SER A 45 -8.22 7.74 4.52
CA SER A 45 -7.45 6.77 3.76
C SER A 45 -7.26 7.24 2.32
N GLU A 46 -6.02 7.27 1.86
CA GLU A 46 -5.67 7.66 0.49
C GLU A 46 -4.71 6.64 -0.13
N MET A 47 -4.99 6.29 -1.38
CA MET A 47 -4.10 5.46 -2.19
C MET A 47 -3.50 6.30 -3.32
N VAL A 48 -2.18 6.25 -3.43
CA VAL A 48 -1.46 6.83 -4.57
C VAL A 48 -0.80 5.71 -5.36
N VAL A 49 -1.07 5.66 -6.65
CA VAL A 49 -0.33 4.82 -7.59
C VAL A 49 0.58 5.72 -8.40
N LEU A 50 1.88 5.59 -8.23
CA LEU A 50 2.89 6.38 -8.90
C LEU A 50 3.01 6.03 -10.39
N SER A 51 3.72 6.86 -11.15
CA SER A 51 3.87 6.68 -12.59
C SER A 51 4.59 5.41 -13.01
N ASP A 52 5.38 4.82 -12.11
CA ASP A 52 6.08 3.55 -12.28
C ASP A 52 5.33 2.34 -11.70
N GLY A 53 4.13 2.58 -11.16
CA GLY A 53 3.26 1.56 -10.59
C GLY A 53 3.46 1.30 -9.10
N ALA A 54 4.36 2.00 -8.41
CA ALA A 54 4.50 1.87 -6.98
C ALA A 54 3.25 2.39 -6.25
N LYS A 55 2.84 1.68 -5.23
CA LYS A 55 1.58 1.88 -4.49
C LYS A 55 1.87 2.37 -3.09
N ILE A 56 1.29 3.50 -2.74
CA ILE A 56 1.44 4.15 -1.45
C ILE A 56 0.05 4.28 -0.82
N LEU A 57 -0.10 3.75 0.37
CA LEU A 57 -1.32 3.90 1.16
C LEU A 57 -1.03 4.81 2.35
N THR A 58 -1.75 5.92 2.44
CA THR A 58 -1.71 6.82 3.60
C THR A 58 -3.00 6.64 4.38
N ASP A 59 -2.86 6.23 5.62
CA ASP A 59 -3.92 5.81 6.53
C ASP A 59 -4.84 4.72 5.94
N ALA A 60 -5.66 4.12 6.75
CA ALA A 60 -6.46 2.97 6.38
C ALA A 60 -7.86 2.96 7.00
N GLY A 61 -8.29 4.08 7.59
CA GLY A 61 -9.55 4.12 8.31
C GLY A 61 -9.60 3.17 9.51
N PRO A 62 -10.79 2.97 10.10
CA PRO A 62 -10.93 2.24 11.35
C PRO A 62 -10.99 0.70 11.19
N ASN A 63 -11.26 0.19 9.97
CA ASN A 63 -11.70 -1.20 9.82
C ASN A 63 -11.48 -1.77 8.40
N PHE A 64 -12.18 -2.87 8.09
CA PHE A 64 -12.04 -3.67 6.88
C PHE A 64 -12.48 -2.97 5.58
N GLU A 65 -13.25 -1.89 5.62
CA GLU A 65 -13.74 -1.18 4.42
C GLU A 65 -12.60 -0.81 3.46
N VAL A 66 -11.45 -0.43 3.98
CA VAL A 66 -10.26 -0.10 3.17
C VAL A 66 -9.85 -1.24 2.23
N VAL A 67 -10.02 -2.50 2.64
CA VAL A 67 -9.68 -3.65 1.79
C VAL A 67 -10.55 -3.68 0.53
N TYR A 68 -11.84 -3.39 0.65
CA TYR A 68 -12.75 -3.33 -0.50
C TYR A 68 -12.41 -2.14 -1.43
N GLU A 69 -12.12 -0.98 -0.84
CA GLU A 69 -11.76 0.20 -1.61
C GLU A 69 -10.46 -0.01 -2.42
N ILE A 70 -9.43 -0.58 -1.80
CA ILE A 70 -8.18 -0.90 -2.49
C ILE A 70 -8.42 -1.93 -3.61
N GLN A 71 -9.27 -2.93 -3.39
CA GLN A 71 -9.58 -3.93 -4.41
C GLN A 71 -10.26 -3.34 -5.66
N LYS A 72 -11.06 -2.28 -5.50
CA LYS A 72 -11.67 -1.57 -6.65
C LYS A 72 -10.60 -0.92 -7.53
N ILE A 73 -9.50 -0.46 -6.94
CA ILE A 73 -8.41 0.24 -7.65
C ILE A 73 -7.39 -0.76 -8.20
N LEU A 74 -6.90 -1.67 -7.37
CA LEU A 74 -5.79 -2.55 -7.70
C LEU A 74 -6.22 -3.90 -8.29
N GLY A 75 -7.50 -4.25 -8.14
CA GLY A 75 -8.03 -5.57 -8.48
C GLY A 75 -7.77 -6.62 -7.41
N ILE A 76 -8.50 -7.74 -7.51
CA ILE A 76 -8.49 -8.80 -6.50
C ILE A 76 -7.20 -9.65 -6.50
N SER A 77 -6.43 -9.61 -7.56
CA SER A 77 -5.18 -10.38 -7.70
C SER A 77 -3.96 -9.67 -7.13
N GLU A 78 -4.05 -8.35 -6.89
CA GLU A 78 -2.96 -7.60 -6.29
C GLU A 78 -2.91 -7.86 -4.78
N ASN A 79 -1.71 -8.07 -4.27
CA ASN A 79 -1.49 -8.39 -2.86
C ASN A 79 -0.24 -7.71 -2.27
N TYR A 80 0.29 -6.68 -2.95
CA TYR A 80 1.46 -5.96 -2.50
C TYR A 80 1.25 -4.45 -2.56
N ILE A 81 1.66 -3.76 -1.49
CA ILE A 81 1.70 -2.30 -1.37
C ILE A 81 3.14 -1.92 -1.02
N ASP A 82 3.73 -1.00 -1.79
CA ASP A 82 5.13 -0.65 -1.64
C ASP A 82 5.38 0.10 -0.32
N LEU A 83 4.47 1.00 0.06
CA LEU A 83 4.61 1.82 1.25
C LEU A 83 3.27 2.08 1.92
N GLY A 84 3.18 1.75 3.21
CA GLY A 84 2.14 2.24 4.11
C GLY A 84 2.64 3.47 4.86
N ILE A 85 1.75 4.43 5.11
CA ILE A 85 2.04 5.61 5.93
C ILE A 85 0.90 5.74 6.94
N ILE A 86 1.21 5.72 8.22
CA ILE A 86 0.29 6.01 9.30
C ILE A 86 0.59 7.42 9.77
N THR A 87 -0.30 8.37 9.46
CA THR A 87 -0.06 9.78 9.76
C THR A 87 0.10 10.00 11.25
N HIS A 88 -0.75 9.36 12.04
CA HIS A 88 -0.67 9.33 13.49
C HIS A 88 -1.41 8.11 14.06
N ALA A 89 -1.05 7.70 15.27
CA ALA A 89 -1.52 6.44 15.85
C ALA A 89 -2.91 6.57 16.52
N GLN A 90 -3.93 7.01 15.76
CA GLN A 90 -5.35 6.95 16.15
C GLN A 90 -6.06 5.81 15.39
N ALA A 91 -7.02 5.16 16.04
CA ALA A 91 -7.64 3.94 15.52
C ALA A 91 -8.37 4.13 14.18
N ASP A 92 -8.91 5.30 13.93
CA ASP A 92 -9.57 5.68 12.68
C ASP A 92 -8.58 6.02 11.54
N HIS A 93 -7.27 5.95 11.79
CA HIS A 93 -6.21 6.08 10.79
C HIS A 93 -5.45 4.76 10.57
N TYR A 94 -5.14 4.02 11.65
CA TYR A 94 -4.37 2.78 11.50
C TYR A 94 -5.20 1.50 11.58
N GLY A 95 -6.46 1.56 12.01
CA GLY A 95 -7.26 0.36 12.31
C GLY A 95 -7.35 -0.61 11.14
N GLY A 96 -7.58 -0.11 9.94
CA GLY A 96 -7.66 -0.91 8.73
C GLY A 96 -6.36 -1.64 8.36
N PHE A 97 -5.19 -1.18 8.82
CA PHE A 97 -3.94 -1.93 8.62
C PHE A 97 -3.97 -3.32 9.25
N LEU A 98 -4.69 -3.51 10.36
CA LEU A 98 -4.87 -4.83 10.99
C LEU A 98 -5.55 -5.85 10.07
N ASP A 99 -6.41 -5.38 9.17
CA ASP A 99 -7.07 -6.23 8.18
C ASP A 99 -6.28 -6.31 6.88
N LEU A 100 -5.62 -5.22 6.48
CA LEU A 100 -4.80 -5.18 5.28
C LEU A 100 -3.63 -6.16 5.33
N ILE A 101 -2.89 -6.24 6.44
CA ILE A 101 -1.73 -7.13 6.58
C ILE A 101 -2.07 -8.62 6.52
N LYS A 102 -3.34 -8.99 6.67
CA LYS A 102 -3.82 -10.37 6.46
C LYS A 102 -3.91 -10.73 4.96
N ARG A 103 -3.93 -9.73 4.08
CA ARG A 103 -4.14 -9.89 2.65
C ARG A 103 -3.03 -9.29 1.79
N TYR A 104 -2.45 -8.18 2.21
CA TYR A 104 -1.40 -7.45 1.50
C TYR A 104 -0.09 -7.56 2.25
N SER A 105 0.99 -7.78 1.51
CA SER A 105 2.34 -7.54 2.00
C SER A 105 2.70 -6.07 1.78
N PHE A 106 3.49 -5.51 2.70
CA PHE A 106 4.01 -4.14 2.58
C PHE A 106 5.53 -4.17 2.47
N GLY A 107 6.09 -3.29 1.64
CA GLY A 107 7.54 -3.08 1.61
C GLY A 107 8.05 -2.44 2.89
N ALA A 108 7.32 -1.44 3.40
CA ALA A 108 7.53 -0.83 4.71
C ALA A 108 6.26 -0.08 5.15
N VAL A 109 6.18 0.22 6.44
CA VAL A 109 5.20 1.14 7.01
C VAL A 109 5.93 2.27 7.73
N LEU A 110 5.59 3.51 7.40
CA LEU A 110 6.11 4.71 8.07
C LEU A 110 5.09 5.21 9.11
N TRP A 111 5.60 5.83 10.16
CA TRP A 111 4.77 6.49 11.16
C TRP A 111 5.55 7.61 11.88
N ASN A 112 4.85 8.47 12.63
CA ASN A 112 5.44 9.65 13.26
C ASN A 112 6.25 9.37 14.54
N GLY A 113 6.23 8.15 15.08
CA GLY A 113 6.96 7.79 16.32
C GLY A 113 6.24 8.12 17.62
N VAL A 114 5.04 8.72 17.58
CA VAL A 114 4.28 9.09 18.78
C VAL A 114 3.35 7.94 19.19
N GLU A 115 3.71 7.25 20.25
CA GLU A 115 2.95 6.08 20.77
C GLU A 115 1.59 6.52 21.34
N PRO A 116 0.50 5.84 20.94
CA PRO A 116 -0.81 6.10 21.55
C PRO A 116 -0.87 5.54 22.99
N VAL A 117 -1.50 6.25 23.87
CA VAL A 117 -1.62 5.81 25.26
C VAL A 117 -2.62 4.65 25.37
N GLY A 118 -2.18 3.52 25.88
CA GLY A 118 -3.04 2.39 26.29
C GLY A 118 -3.75 1.65 25.15
N SER A 119 -3.30 1.77 23.90
CA SER A 119 -3.92 1.11 22.75
C SER A 119 -3.41 -0.33 22.57
N GLY A 120 -4.27 -1.31 22.89
CA GLY A 120 -3.99 -2.72 22.64
C GLY A 120 -3.91 -3.06 21.15
N SER A 121 -4.77 -2.48 20.32
CA SER A 121 -4.79 -2.68 18.87
C SER A 121 -3.53 -2.12 18.18
N TRP A 122 -2.95 -1.05 18.70
CA TRP A 122 -1.67 -0.55 18.23
C TRP A 122 -0.52 -1.53 18.49
N GLN A 123 -0.50 -2.14 19.68
CA GLN A 123 0.50 -3.17 20.00
C GLN A 123 0.30 -4.42 19.16
N GLU A 124 -0.96 -4.82 18.90
CA GLU A 124 -1.30 -5.91 17.98
C GLU A 124 -0.78 -5.61 16.57
N LEU A 125 -1.02 -4.40 16.05
CA LEU A 125 -0.50 -4.00 14.74
C LEU A 125 1.02 -4.11 14.67
N LYS A 126 1.74 -3.60 15.67
CA LYS A 126 3.21 -3.70 15.71
C LYS A 126 3.70 -5.15 15.75
N SER A 127 3.03 -6.02 16.52
CA SER A 127 3.35 -7.45 16.56
C SER A 127 3.16 -8.10 15.19
N ASN A 128 2.02 -7.87 14.57
CA ASN A 128 1.68 -8.45 13.27
C ASN A 128 2.62 -7.97 12.15
N LEU A 129 3.02 -6.69 12.16
CA LEU A 129 4.02 -6.16 11.22
C LEU A 129 5.37 -6.86 11.43
N ALA A 130 5.80 -7.04 12.67
CA ALA A 130 7.05 -7.71 13.00
C ALA A 130 7.03 -9.20 12.59
N GLU A 131 5.94 -9.92 12.84
CA GLU A 131 5.74 -11.30 12.41
C GLU A 131 5.75 -11.46 10.89
N GLY A 132 5.18 -10.48 10.18
CA GLY A 132 5.19 -10.39 8.71
C GLY A 132 6.52 -9.92 8.12
N ASN A 133 7.54 -9.62 8.95
CA ASN A 133 8.80 -8.99 8.54
C ASN A 133 8.60 -7.67 7.77
N ILE A 134 7.56 -6.91 8.11
CA ILE A 134 7.27 -5.61 7.54
C ILE A 134 7.93 -4.53 8.40
N PRO A 135 8.89 -3.77 7.89
CA PRO A 135 9.55 -2.73 8.66
C PRO A 135 8.57 -1.62 9.07
N LEU A 136 8.53 -1.29 10.36
CA LEU A 136 7.83 -0.11 10.88
C LEU A 136 8.88 0.97 11.19
N ILE A 137 8.88 2.05 10.41
CA ILE A 137 9.95 3.04 10.38
C ILE A 137 9.42 4.38 10.88
N VAL A 138 10.10 4.96 11.87
CA VAL A 138 9.79 6.33 12.33
C VAL A 138 10.30 7.34 11.31
N THR A 139 9.45 8.30 10.94
CA THR A 139 9.76 9.35 9.98
C THR A 139 9.27 10.72 10.44
N GLY A 140 9.83 11.78 9.87
CA GLY A 140 9.47 13.17 10.14
C GLY A 140 10.01 14.11 9.08
N ALA A 141 9.83 15.41 9.33
CA ALA A 141 10.20 16.47 8.40
C ALA A 141 11.64 16.34 7.86
N GLY A 142 11.79 16.53 6.57
CA GLY A 142 13.07 16.41 5.86
C GLY A 142 13.35 15.02 5.27
N THR A 143 12.57 13.99 5.64
CA THR A 143 12.68 12.68 4.98
C THR A 143 12.23 12.78 3.53
N VAL A 144 13.02 12.20 2.62
CA VAL A 144 12.70 12.11 1.19
C VAL A 144 12.83 10.66 0.75
N ILE A 145 11.76 10.14 0.17
CA ILE A 145 11.70 8.82 -0.44
C ILE A 145 11.64 9.03 -1.95
N SER A 146 12.49 8.32 -2.69
CA SER A 146 12.56 8.47 -4.14
C SER A 146 12.41 7.12 -4.82
N GLN A 147 11.57 7.09 -5.85
CA GLN A 147 11.36 5.94 -6.72
C GLN A 147 11.45 6.43 -8.18
N GLY A 148 12.55 6.11 -8.87
CA GLY A 148 12.79 6.64 -10.20
C GLY A 148 12.81 8.19 -10.23
N LYS A 149 11.83 8.79 -10.90
CA LYS A 149 11.64 10.26 -10.93
C LYS A 149 10.65 10.75 -9.88
N ASP A 150 9.91 9.86 -9.27
CA ASP A 150 8.87 10.18 -8.30
C ASP A 150 9.48 10.40 -6.91
N LYS A 151 8.88 11.29 -6.13
CA LYS A 151 9.39 11.68 -4.82
C LYS A 151 8.25 11.89 -3.83
N ILE A 152 8.48 11.42 -2.62
CA ILE A 152 7.64 11.69 -1.46
C ILE A 152 8.51 12.46 -0.47
N LYS A 153 8.09 13.65 -0.10
CA LYS A 153 8.77 14.50 0.89
C LYS A 153 7.90 14.60 2.13
N ILE A 154 8.41 14.19 3.27
CA ILE A 154 7.75 14.41 4.55
C ILE A 154 8.01 15.85 4.99
N LEU A 155 6.95 16.61 5.15
CA LEU A 155 6.99 18.03 5.51
C LEU A 155 6.83 18.23 7.01
N LEU A 156 6.00 17.38 7.67
CA LEU A 156 5.74 17.35 9.10
C LEU A 156 5.66 15.89 9.57
N PRO A 157 5.78 15.61 10.87
CA PRO A 157 6.09 16.54 11.95
C PRO A 157 7.56 16.91 12.01
N ASP A 158 7.84 18.09 12.52
CA ASP A 158 9.16 18.48 12.99
C ASP A 158 9.39 18.00 14.44
N GLU A 159 10.61 18.15 14.94
CA GLU A 159 10.98 17.73 16.29
C GLU A 159 10.11 18.39 17.39
N LYS A 160 9.72 19.62 17.19
CA LYS A 160 8.88 20.37 18.15
C LYS A 160 7.47 19.78 18.23
N LEU A 161 6.88 19.41 17.10
CA LEU A 161 5.55 18.79 17.05
C LEU A 161 5.55 17.40 17.66
N ILE A 162 6.61 16.60 17.41
CA ILE A 162 6.78 15.29 18.06
C ILE A 162 6.84 15.43 19.59
N LEU A 163 7.56 16.42 20.09
CA LEU A 163 7.69 16.66 21.53
C LEU A 163 6.39 17.15 22.20
N SER A 164 5.45 17.72 21.45
CA SER A 164 4.14 18.12 21.99
C SER A 164 3.31 16.93 22.47
N LYS A 165 3.56 15.73 21.90
CA LYS A 165 2.80 14.49 22.11
C LYS A 165 1.30 14.60 21.80
N ASP A 166 0.88 15.64 21.14
CA ASP A 166 -0.46 15.72 20.56
C ASP A 166 -0.48 14.92 19.27
N SER A 167 -1.31 13.89 19.21
CA SER A 167 -1.36 12.98 18.07
C SER A 167 -1.79 13.69 16.80
N ASN A 168 -2.73 14.61 16.87
CA ASN A 168 -3.24 15.33 15.70
C ASN A 168 -2.23 16.37 15.19
N GLU A 169 -1.59 17.11 16.12
CA GLU A 169 -0.58 18.10 15.74
C GLU A 169 0.69 17.46 15.20
N SER A 170 1.01 16.22 15.63
CA SER A 170 2.19 15.47 15.18
C SER A 170 1.93 14.59 13.96
N GLY A 171 0.78 14.71 13.30
CA GLY A 171 0.45 13.95 12.09
C GLY A 171 1.45 14.16 10.96
N ILE A 172 1.74 13.10 10.20
CA ILE A 172 2.58 13.20 9.02
C ILE A 172 1.86 13.99 7.94
N VAL A 173 2.54 15.02 7.43
CA VAL A 173 2.15 15.73 6.22
C VAL A 173 3.19 15.44 5.15
N GLN A 174 2.74 14.99 4.01
CA GLN A 174 3.61 14.61 2.90
C GLN A 174 3.29 15.39 1.64
N LYS A 175 4.30 15.55 0.79
CA LYS A 175 4.18 16.08 -0.57
C LYS A 175 4.63 15.00 -1.54
N ILE A 176 3.77 14.62 -2.48
CA ILE A 176 4.07 13.61 -3.49
C ILE A 176 4.23 14.29 -4.84
N GLU A 177 5.34 14.03 -5.51
CA GLU A 177 5.64 14.50 -6.86
C GLU A 177 5.78 13.26 -7.77
N SER A 178 4.85 13.06 -8.71
CA SER A 178 4.84 11.91 -9.62
C SER A 178 4.32 12.29 -11.01
N GLY A 179 4.97 11.81 -12.06
CA GLY A 179 4.56 12.01 -13.44
C GLY A 179 4.42 13.49 -13.83
N GLY A 180 5.17 14.40 -13.19
CA GLY A 180 5.07 15.85 -13.37
C GLY A 180 3.87 16.50 -12.66
N ARG A 181 3.16 15.76 -11.80
CA ARG A 181 2.07 16.23 -10.93
C ARG A 181 2.54 16.29 -9.49
N THR A 182 1.86 17.10 -8.69
CA THR A 182 2.14 17.27 -7.25
C THR A 182 0.84 17.16 -6.45
N ALA A 183 0.87 16.44 -5.33
CA ALA A 183 -0.15 16.38 -4.30
C ALA A 183 0.46 16.47 -2.91
#